data_bbebe260064888b133a298becd318cf9
#
_entry.id   bbebe260064888b133a298becd318cf9
#
_cell.length_a   1.000
_cell.length_b   1.000
_cell.length_c   1.000
_cell.angle_alpha   90.00
_cell.angle_beta   90.00
_cell.angle_gamma   90.00
#
_symmetry.space_group_name_H-M   'P 1'
#
loop_
_entity.id
_entity.type
_entity.pdbx_description
1 polymer ?
#
loop_
_entity_poly.entity_id
_entity_poly.type
_entity_poly.pdbx_seq_one_letter_code
_entity_poly.pdbx_strand_id
1 'polypeptide(L)'
;GLIAVAGGAEFLVRGAKVSARILEVPEAVIALSIIAFGTSLPELSTCIIAARKGFSEIVLGNIIGSNVFNILMIIGLTAIIKPIAESSYEQQLVDFDIWVVVAVSVIFSMILIFYNKITRPIGIVFMALYVLYNIYIYTM
;
A
#
# COMPACT_ATOMS: atom_id res chain seq x y z
N GLY A 1 -4.88 23.51 -4.02
CA GLY A 1 -5.37 22.31 -4.65
C GLY A 1 -4.29 21.52 -5.38
N LEU A 2 -4.44 21.27 -6.68
CA LEU A 2 -3.58 20.36 -7.47
C LEU A 2 -2.09 20.72 -7.44
N ILE A 3 -1.73 21.99 -7.47
CA ILE A 3 -0.32 22.44 -7.40
C ILE A 3 0.32 22.03 -6.07
N ALA A 4 -0.40 22.19 -4.96
CA ALA A 4 0.10 21.80 -3.64
C ALA A 4 0.26 20.28 -3.52
N VAL A 5 -0.65 19.50 -4.13
CA VAL A 5 -0.56 18.03 -4.18
C VAL A 5 0.65 17.61 -5.04
N ALA A 6 0.81 18.19 -6.23
CA ALA A 6 1.95 17.89 -7.10
C ALA A 6 3.30 18.26 -6.44
N GLY A 7 3.38 19.43 -5.82
CA GLY A 7 4.57 19.84 -5.06
C GLY A 7 4.86 18.93 -3.87
N GLY A 8 3.83 18.53 -3.12
CA GLY A 8 3.96 17.59 -2.01
C GLY A 8 4.45 16.21 -2.46
N ALA A 9 3.91 15.70 -3.56
CA ALA A 9 4.36 14.44 -4.16
C ALA A 9 5.83 14.49 -4.60
N GLU A 10 6.25 15.59 -5.23
CA GLU A 10 7.64 15.80 -5.63
C GLU A 10 8.59 15.80 -4.41
N PHE A 11 8.24 16.52 -3.34
CA PHE A 11 9.03 16.52 -2.10
C PHE A 11 9.09 15.14 -1.46
N LEU A 12 7.98 14.39 -1.45
CA LEU A 12 7.93 13.03 -0.92
C LEU A 12 8.87 12.11 -1.69
N VAL A 13 8.79 12.11 -3.02
CA VAL A 13 9.65 11.27 -3.87
C VAL A 13 11.13 11.63 -3.72
N ARG A 14 11.46 12.92 -3.72
CA ARG A 14 12.85 13.36 -3.50
C ARG A 14 13.36 12.98 -2.12
N GLY A 15 12.55 13.19 -1.07
CA GLY A 15 12.89 12.79 0.30
C GLY A 15 13.14 11.28 0.40
N ALA A 16 12.27 10.47 -0.20
CA ALA A 16 12.41 9.03 -0.23
C ALA A 16 13.71 8.56 -0.91
N LYS A 17 14.06 9.15 -2.07
CA LYS A 17 15.33 8.85 -2.77
C LYS A 17 16.57 9.22 -1.96
N VAL A 18 16.53 10.36 -1.28
CA VAL A 18 17.63 10.77 -0.38
C VAL A 18 17.73 9.82 0.80
N SER A 19 16.60 9.44 1.41
CA SER A 19 16.57 8.49 2.52
C SER A 19 17.11 7.12 2.10
N ALA A 20 16.71 6.61 0.93
CA ALA A 20 17.20 5.35 0.38
C ALA A 20 18.73 5.35 0.27
N ARG A 21 19.30 6.43 -0.26
CA ARG A 21 20.77 6.58 -0.42
C ARG A 21 21.49 6.65 0.93
N ILE A 22 20.95 7.40 1.89
CA ILE A 22 21.58 7.56 3.22
C ILE A 22 21.55 6.25 4.00
N LEU A 23 20.44 5.49 3.87
CA LEU A 23 20.24 4.23 4.58
C LEU A 23 20.84 3.03 3.83
N GLU A 24 21.40 3.26 2.63
CA GLU A 24 21.91 2.19 1.76
C GLU A 24 20.88 1.09 1.46
N VAL A 25 19.59 1.48 1.37
CA VAL A 25 18.45 0.59 1.17
C VAL A 25 17.93 0.78 -0.27
N PRO A 26 17.49 -0.28 -0.97
CA PRO A 26 16.88 -0.17 -2.28
C PRO A 26 15.70 0.81 -2.32
N GLU A 27 15.59 1.59 -3.41
CA GLU A 27 14.47 2.56 -3.57
C GLU A 27 13.10 1.87 -3.49
N ALA A 28 12.99 0.62 -3.95
CA ALA A 28 11.77 -0.18 -3.86
C ALA A 28 11.35 -0.43 -2.40
N VAL A 29 12.27 -0.74 -1.50
CA VAL A 29 11.98 -0.98 -0.08
C VAL A 29 11.45 0.29 0.59
N ILE A 30 12.06 1.46 0.29
CA ILE A 30 11.56 2.76 0.79
C ILE A 30 10.17 3.06 0.22
N ALA A 31 9.91 2.72 -1.04
CA ALA A 31 8.60 2.91 -1.66
C ALA A 31 7.53 2.01 -1.01
N LEU A 32 7.84 0.73 -0.80
CA LEU A 32 6.93 -0.25 -0.20
C LEU A 32 6.63 0.01 1.28
N SER A 33 7.53 0.69 1.99
CA SER A 33 7.39 0.98 3.42
C SER A 33 7.01 2.44 3.70
N ILE A 34 7.97 3.34 3.68
CA ILE A 34 7.80 4.74 4.15
C ILE A 34 6.82 5.51 3.26
N ILE A 35 6.96 5.40 1.92
CA ILE A 35 6.08 6.13 1.00
C ILE A 35 4.67 5.53 1.06
N ALA A 36 4.54 4.22 0.99
CA ALA A 36 3.25 3.55 1.05
C ALA A 36 2.51 3.87 2.34
N PHE A 37 3.20 3.81 3.50
CA PHE A 37 2.63 4.22 4.79
C PHE A 37 2.18 5.68 4.78
N GLY A 38 3.07 6.60 4.36
CA GLY A 38 2.79 8.04 4.37
C GLY A 38 1.62 8.44 3.46
N THR A 39 1.53 7.85 2.27
CA THR A 39 0.43 8.12 1.33
C THR A 39 -0.90 7.49 1.78
N SER A 40 -0.87 6.44 2.60
CA SER A 40 -2.07 5.79 3.13
C SER A 40 -2.55 6.34 4.48
N LEU A 41 -1.89 7.34 5.05
CA LEU A 41 -2.33 7.97 6.31
C LEU A 41 -3.72 8.63 6.22
N PRO A 42 -4.12 9.33 5.14
CA PRO A 42 -5.47 9.85 4.98
C PRO A 42 -6.52 8.75 5.01
N GLU A 43 -6.29 7.65 4.28
CA GLU A 43 -7.17 6.48 4.22
C GLU A 43 -7.30 5.82 5.58
N LEU A 44 -6.17 5.64 6.29
CA LEU A 44 -6.16 5.09 7.64
C LEU A 44 -6.97 5.96 8.61
N SER A 45 -6.79 7.29 8.56
CA SER A 45 -7.52 8.23 9.40
C SER A 45 -9.02 8.15 9.15
N THR A 46 -9.44 8.11 7.88
CA THR A 46 -10.84 7.95 7.48
C THR A 46 -11.42 6.63 7.99
N CYS A 47 -10.70 5.53 7.82
CA CYS A 47 -11.10 4.21 8.30
C CYS A 47 -11.25 4.16 9.83
N ILE A 48 -10.32 4.74 10.59
CA ILE A 48 -10.39 4.80 12.05
C ILE A 48 -11.62 5.59 12.51
N ILE A 49 -11.88 6.75 11.91
CA ILE A 49 -13.04 7.57 12.25
C ILE A 49 -14.35 6.85 11.91
N ALA A 50 -14.44 6.24 10.73
CA ALA A 50 -15.60 5.48 10.29
C ALA A 50 -15.84 4.27 11.20
N ALA A 51 -14.82 3.52 11.55
CA ALA A 51 -14.90 2.37 12.45
C ALA A 51 -15.39 2.79 13.86
N ARG A 52 -14.88 3.90 14.41
CA ARG A 52 -15.32 4.43 15.71
C ARG A 52 -16.79 4.85 15.72
N LYS A 53 -17.30 5.28 14.55
CA LYS A 53 -18.72 5.67 14.37
C LYS A 53 -19.62 4.50 13.97
N GLY A 54 -19.08 3.29 13.83
CA GLY A 54 -19.84 2.09 13.44
C GLY A 54 -20.10 1.97 11.93
N PHE A 55 -19.47 2.78 11.09
CA PHE A 55 -19.67 2.78 9.63
C PHE A 55 -18.73 1.78 8.94
N SER A 56 -18.94 0.48 9.18
CA SER A 56 -18.11 -0.60 8.64
C SER A 56 -18.07 -0.64 7.11
N GLU A 57 -19.17 -0.29 6.45
CA GLU A 57 -19.26 -0.24 4.97
C GLU A 57 -18.30 0.81 4.38
N ILE A 58 -18.13 1.96 5.05
CA ILE A 58 -17.19 2.99 4.62
C ILE A 58 -15.76 2.48 4.73
N VAL A 59 -15.44 1.73 5.79
CA VAL A 59 -14.10 1.13 5.96
C VAL A 59 -13.80 0.14 4.85
N LEU A 60 -14.71 -0.79 4.58
CA LEU A 60 -14.55 -1.79 3.52
C LEU A 60 -14.51 -1.16 2.13
N GLY A 61 -15.42 -0.22 1.86
CA GLY A 61 -15.49 0.51 0.61
C GLY A 61 -14.21 1.30 0.32
N ASN A 62 -13.63 1.95 1.34
CA ASN A 62 -12.38 2.68 1.21
C ASN A 62 -11.20 1.75 0.87
N ILE A 63 -11.08 0.60 1.56
CA ILE A 63 -9.99 -0.37 1.31
C ILE A 63 -10.12 -0.98 -0.10
N ILE A 64 -11.29 -1.48 -0.46
CA ILE A 64 -11.50 -2.11 -1.76
C ILE A 64 -11.39 -1.08 -2.88
N GLY A 65 -12.02 0.09 -2.70
CA GLY A 65 -12.04 1.16 -3.68
C GLY A 65 -10.65 1.72 -3.98
N SER A 66 -9.82 1.92 -2.95
CA SER A 66 -8.43 2.38 -3.16
C SER A 66 -7.59 1.36 -3.90
N ASN A 67 -7.74 0.06 -3.62
CA ASN A 67 -7.03 -0.98 -4.36
C ASN A 67 -7.44 -1.02 -5.84
N VAL A 68 -8.74 -0.97 -6.13
CA VAL A 68 -9.25 -0.90 -7.52
C VAL A 68 -8.74 0.34 -8.22
N PHE A 69 -8.79 1.49 -7.56
CA PHE A 69 -8.31 2.76 -8.12
C PHE A 69 -6.80 2.71 -8.41
N ASN A 70 -6.00 2.20 -7.47
CA ASN A 70 -4.55 2.09 -7.63
C ASN A 70 -4.18 1.18 -8.80
N ILE A 71 -4.83 0.03 -8.93
CA ILE A 71 -4.50 -0.93 -9.99
C ILE A 71 -5.03 -0.45 -11.35
N LEU A 72 -6.29 -0.06 -11.44
CA LEU A 72 -6.89 0.26 -12.75
C LEU A 72 -6.55 1.68 -13.21
N MET A 73 -6.66 2.67 -12.32
CA MET A 73 -6.49 4.07 -12.70
C MET A 73 -5.02 4.50 -12.66
N ILE A 74 -4.33 4.26 -11.55
CA ILE A 74 -2.95 4.75 -11.39
C ILE A 74 -2.01 3.98 -12.30
N ILE A 75 -2.00 2.65 -12.25
CA ILE A 75 -1.13 1.85 -13.13
C ILE A 75 -1.52 2.04 -14.59
N GLY A 76 -2.83 2.02 -14.91
CA GLY A 76 -3.32 2.20 -16.27
C GLY A 76 -2.89 3.53 -16.86
N LEU A 77 -3.12 4.64 -16.15
CA LEU A 77 -2.74 5.97 -16.61
C LEU A 77 -1.21 6.12 -16.72
N THR A 78 -0.49 5.60 -15.73
CA THR A 78 0.99 5.62 -15.75
C THR A 78 1.54 4.90 -16.97
N ALA A 79 1.01 3.71 -17.28
CA ALA A 79 1.44 2.93 -18.44
C ALA A 79 1.11 3.59 -19.78
N ILE A 80 0.01 4.36 -19.86
CA ILE A 80 -0.32 5.17 -21.04
C ILE A 80 0.69 6.30 -21.24
N ILE A 81 1.08 6.98 -20.16
CA ILE A 81 2.06 8.08 -20.21
C ILE A 81 3.46 7.56 -20.50
N LYS A 82 3.87 6.51 -19.81
CA LYS A 82 5.15 5.84 -19.97
C LYS A 82 5.01 4.34 -19.69
N PRO A 83 5.26 3.48 -20.69
CA PRO A 83 5.21 2.03 -20.50
C PRO A 83 6.14 1.58 -19.36
N ILE A 84 5.66 0.68 -18.54
CA ILE A 84 6.41 0.11 -17.42
C ILE A 84 7.18 -1.10 -17.97
N ALA A 85 8.48 -0.91 -18.22
CA ALA A 85 9.35 -1.96 -18.74
C ALA A 85 10.00 -2.75 -17.59
N GLU A 86 10.43 -3.97 -17.87
CA GLU A 86 11.13 -4.84 -16.91
C GLU A 86 12.35 -4.16 -16.26
N SER A 87 13.07 -3.34 -17.01
CA SER A 87 14.21 -2.54 -16.51
C SER A 87 13.82 -1.41 -15.55
N SER A 88 12.52 -1.17 -15.33
CA SER A 88 12.02 -0.05 -14.51
C SER A 88 11.68 -0.46 -13.08
N TYR A 89 11.75 -1.74 -12.73
CA TYR A 89 11.44 -2.24 -11.40
C TYR A 89 12.42 -3.34 -10.98
N GLU A 90 12.53 -3.56 -9.68
CA GLU A 90 13.36 -4.63 -9.14
C GLU A 90 12.66 -5.98 -9.27
N GLN A 91 13.42 -7.04 -9.57
CA GLN A 91 12.91 -8.39 -9.78
C GLN A 91 12.14 -8.90 -8.54
N GLN A 92 12.58 -8.51 -7.34
CA GLN A 92 11.92 -8.83 -6.08
C GLN A 92 10.42 -8.49 -6.08
N LEU A 93 10.03 -7.35 -6.68
CA LEU A 93 8.63 -6.92 -6.76
C LEU A 93 7.75 -7.97 -7.46
N VAL A 94 8.28 -8.62 -8.50
CA VAL A 94 7.54 -9.63 -9.29
C VAL A 94 7.63 -11.01 -8.67
N ASP A 95 8.82 -11.37 -8.17
CA ASP A 95 9.07 -12.72 -7.66
C ASP A 95 8.47 -12.97 -6.28
N PHE A 96 8.33 -11.90 -5.48
CA PHE A 96 7.86 -12.03 -4.10
C PHE A 96 6.70 -11.09 -3.75
N ASP A 97 6.86 -9.78 -3.90
CA ASP A 97 5.92 -8.80 -3.32
C ASP A 97 4.53 -8.87 -3.96
N ILE A 98 4.43 -9.10 -5.27
CA ILE A 98 3.14 -9.30 -5.96
C ILE A 98 2.39 -10.49 -5.35
N TRP A 99 3.08 -11.60 -5.06
CA TRP A 99 2.45 -12.79 -4.49
C TRP A 99 1.97 -12.57 -3.07
N VAL A 100 2.69 -11.76 -2.28
CA VAL A 100 2.23 -11.33 -0.95
C VAL A 100 0.95 -10.53 -1.06
N VAL A 101 0.87 -9.56 -1.98
CA VAL A 101 -0.34 -8.75 -2.22
C VAL A 101 -1.51 -9.63 -2.66
N VAL A 102 -1.29 -10.56 -3.59
CA VAL A 102 -2.33 -11.51 -4.04
C VAL A 102 -2.81 -12.38 -2.89
N ALA A 103 -1.91 -12.97 -2.12
CA ALA A 103 -2.25 -13.83 -1.00
C ALA A 103 -3.07 -13.08 0.07
N VAL A 104 -2.63 -11.89 0.47
CA VAL A 104 -3.35 -11.06 1.44
C VAL A 104 -4.74 -10.67 0.92
N SER A 105 -4.85 -10.30 -0.36
CA SER A 105 -6.12 -9.94 -0.98
C SER A 105 -7.10 -11.12 -1.03
N VAL A 106 -6.61 -12.31 -1.35
CA VAL A 106 -7.42 -13.54 -1.35
C VAL A 106 -7.88 -13.89 0.06
N ILE A 107 -6.98 -13.89 1.05
CA ILE A 107 -7.30 -14.15 2.45
C ILE A 107 -8.34 -13.16 2.97
N PHE A 108 -8.15 -11.87 2.71
CA PHE A 108 -9.09 -10.83 3.09
C PHE A 108 -10.48 -11.05 2.48
N SER A 109 -10.53 -11.36 1.18
CA SER A 109 -11.78 -11.65 0.46
C SER A 109 -12.48 -12.90 1.02
N MET A 110 -11.74 -13.96 1.30
CA MET A 110 -12.29 -15.18 1.91
C MET A 110 -12.87 -14.91 3.29
N ILE A 111 -12.18 -14.13 4.13
CA ILE A 111 -12.69 -13.73 5.45
C ILE A 111 -14.02 -12.98 5.31
N LEU A 112 -14.12 -12.04 4.38
CA LEU A 112 -15.37 -11.30 4.16
C LEU A 112 -16.51 -12.20 3.67
N ILE A 113 -16.24 -13.11 2.73
CA ILE A 113 -17.24 -14.01 2.15
C ILE A 113 -17.76 -15.00 3.20
N PHE A 114 -16.89 -15.61 3.99
CA PHE A 114 -17.27 -16.69 4.90
C PHE A 114 -17.66 -16.22 6.29
N TYR A 115 -17.06 -15.15 6.81
CA TYR A 115 -17.31 -14.67 8.18
C TYR A 115 -18.14 -13.39 8.24
N ASN A 116 -18.32 -12.68 7.12
CA ASN A 116 -19.06 -11.40 7.03
C ASN A 116 -18.62 -10.33 8.04
N LYS A 117 -17.49 -10.49 8.70
CA LYS A 117 -16.97 -9.53 9.69
C LYS A 117 -15.47 -9.71 9.88
N ILE A 118 -14.79 -8.62 10.19
CA ILE A 118 -13.39 -8.61 10.61
C ILE A 118 -13.37 -8.37 12.13
N THR A 119 -12.92 -9.37 12.87
CA THR A 119 -12.83 -9.29 14.34
C THR A 119 -11.49 -8.69 14.78
N ARG A 120 -11.42 -8.26 16.05
CA ARG A 120 -10.15 -7.73 16.61
C ARG A 120 -8.97 -8.69 16.49
N PRO A 121 -9.08 -10.01 16.77
CA PRO A 121 -7.98 -10.95 16.55
C PRO A 121 -7.50 -10.99 15.10
N ILE A 122 -8.41 -10.99 14.13
CA ILE A 122 -8.06 -10.95 12.70
C ILE A 122 -7.28 -9.66 12.38
N GLY A 123 -7.73 -8.52 12.89
CA GLY A 123 -7.03 -7.25 12.73
C GLY A 123 -5.62 -7.25 13.33
N ILE A 124 -5.44 -7.86 14.50
CA ILE A 124 -4.12 -8.02 15.13
C ILE A 124 -3.20 -8.89 14.26
N VAL A 125 -3.73 -9.99 13.70
CA VAL A 125 -2.96 -10.86 12.81
C VAL A 125 -2.52 -10.11 11.56
N PHE A 126 -3.41 -9.35 10.90
CA PHE A 126 -3.03 -8.55 9.74
C PHE A 126 -1.98 -7.49 10.07
N MET A 127 -2.10 -6.84 11.23
CA MET A 127 -1.08 -5.87 11.66
C MET A 127 0.27 -6.54 11.92
N ALA A 128 0.28 -7.71 12.57
CA ALA A 128 1.50 -8.47 12.79
C ALA A 128 2.16 -8.91 11.47
N LEU A 129 1.37 -9.41 10.52
CA LEU A 129 1.85 -9.76 9.19
C LEU A 129 2.45 -8.57 8.44
N TYR A 130 1.82 -7.38 8.54
CA TYR A 130 2.36 -6.16 7.95
C TYR A 130 3.70 -5.77 8.56
N VAL A 131 3.84 -5.85 9.88
CA VAL A 131 5.12 -5.56 10.56
C VAL A 131 6.19 -6.57 10.15
N LEU A 132 5.86 -7.86 10.13
CA LEU A 132 6.79 -8.92 9.71
C LEU A 132 7.23 -8.75 8.25
N TYR A 133 6.30 -8.41 7.35
CA TYR A 133 6.62 -8.10 5.96
C TYR A 133 7.61 -6.93 5.85
N ASN A 134 7.36 -5.83 6.58
CA ASN A 134 8.29 -4.70 6.57
C ASN A 134 9.67 -5.08 7.13
N ILE A 135 9.74 -5.83 8.22
CA ILE A 135 11.03 -6.33 8.74
C ILE A 135 11.75 -7.16 7.67
N TYR A 136 11.03 -8.04 7.00
CA TYR A 136 11.59 -8.92 5.97
C TYR A 136 12.20 -8.13 4.79
N ILE A 137 11.48 -7.16 4.21
CA ILE A 137 11.99 -6.37 3.08
C ILE A 137 13.21 -5.49 3.43
N TYR A 138 13.41 -5.16 4.72
CA TYR A 138 14.60 -4.44 5.18
C TYR A 138 15.79 -5.35 5.48
N THR A 139 15.60 -6.66 5.50
CA THR A 139 16.67 -7.64 5.78
C THR A 139 17.18 -8.36 4.53
N MET A 140 16.47 -8.19 3.41
CA MET A 140 16.88 -8.70 2.10
C MET A 140 17.82 -7.73 1.40
#